data_fd6a8b682c5aa19f9ca57c639ca67044
#
_entry.id   fd6a8b682c5aa19f9ca57c639ca67044
#
_cell.length_a   1.000
_cell.length_b   1.000
_cell.length_c   1.000
_cell.angle_alpha   90.00
_cell.angle_beta   90.00
_cell.angle_gamma   90.00
#
_symmetry.space_group_name_H-M   'P 1'
#
loop_
_entity.id
_entity.type
_entity.pdbx_description
1 polymer ?
#
loop_
_entity_poly.entity_id
_entity_poly.type
_entity_poly.pdbx_seq_one_letter_code
_entity_poly.pdbx_strand_id
1 'polypeptide(L)'
;MKRGTTLKHRTETSLTLERKMVTHHDVLTWDLDRCVGCQIGPKVCPKEAISHVDGVVEDGRMVTKLLVDVDPDKCIFCGMCVEMCPMRAITLTLNDEPYNPVIEHEAFPKLMKSTKFNKDAFDFSLKDFVIENCSADVISYDVERDTMKVDQEHCIRCRQCEVASSGAFEVMQPWQGTVLLRRDLCVEGCFACADVCPTRALHIDENGELVHADYFCIKCGACLQICPVKAEWEEYDVHFESQGVIYTRTHRRMTNADEVPVLVERWRVRHTPVESAAWLETLARLADDKASQVEIDRKRAVRRKDLIIALKGGKSRVKDLE
;
A
#
# COMPACT_ATOMS: atom_id res chain seq x y z
N MET A 1 -4.33 17.53 29.86
CA MET A 1 -2.93 17.70 29.37
C MET A 1 -3.00 18.43 28.04
N LYS A 2 -2.29 19.55 27.88
CA LYS A 2 -2.13 20.16 26.56
C LYS A 2 -1.30 19.17 25.70
N ARG A 3 -1.83 18.75 24.55
CA ARG A 3 -1.06 17.99 23.55
C ARG A 3 0.13 18.86 23.15
N GLY A 4 1.30 18.27 22.99
CA GLY A 4 2.47 18.97 22.44
C GLY A 4 2.10 19.62 21.10
N THR A 5 2.77 20.70 20.76
CA THR A 5 2.59 21.33 19.45
C THR A 5 3.14 20.42 18.38
N THR A 6 2.34 20.14 17.35
CA THR A 6 2.80 19.43 16.15
C THR A 6 3.25 20.46 15.13
N LEU A 7 4.46 20.32 14.62
CA LEU A 7 5.01 21.15 13.56
C LEU A 7 4.94 20.37 12.25
N LYS A 8 4.71 21.07 11.15
CA LYS A 8 4.69 20.52 9.81
C LYS A 8 5.72 21.25 8.96
N HIS A 9 6.62 20.48 8.38
CA HIS A 9 7.65 20.94 7.47
C HIS A 9 7.47 20.26 6.11
N ARG A 10 7.51 21.04 5.06
CA ARG A 10 7.44 20.54 3.68
C ARG A 10 8.61 21.06 2.88
N THR A 11 9.30 20.18 2.19
CA THR A 11 10.30 20.48 1.17
C THR A 11 9.80 19.97 -0.18
N GLU A 12 10.59 20.06 -1.22
CA GLU A 12 10.28 19.45 -2.51
C GLU A 12 10.24 17.93 -2.45
N THR A 13 11.10 17.32 -1.62
CA THR A 13 11.30 15.85 -1.55
C THR A 13 10.70 15.21 -0.30
N SER A 14 10.27 16.00 0.68
CA SER A 14 9.77 15.46 1.95
C SER A 14 8.62 16.26 2.56
N LEU A 15 7.78 15.56 3.32
CA LEU A 15 6.76 16.12 4.20
C LEU A 15 6.94 15.50 5.58
N THR A 16 7.24 16.32 6.58
CA THR A 16 7.51 15.86 7.94
C THR A 16 6.55 16.49 8.94
N LEU A 17 5.97 15.66 9.80
CA LEU A 17 5.31 16.09 11.03
C LEU A 17 6.19 15.76 12.22
N GLU A 18 6.42 16.74 13.06
CA GLU A 18 7.22 16.64 14.27
C GLU A 18 6.38 17.01 15.49
N ARG A 19 6.35 16.14 16.50
CA ARG A 19 5.67 16.41 17.76
C ARG A 19 6.61 16.22 18.93
N LYS A 20 6.90 17.30 19.65
CA LYS A 20 7.74 17.30 20.84
C LYS A 20 6.90 17.33 22.10
N MET A 21 7.12 16.38 22.98
CA MET A 21 6.59 16.30 24.34
C MET A 21 7.75 16.14 25.31
N VAL A 22 7.47 16.15 26.62
CA VAL A 22 8.53 16.08 27.64
C VAL A 22 9.42 14.84 27.52
N THR A 23 8.84 13.69 27.17
CA THR A 23 9.51 12.41 27.11
C THR A 23 9.50 11.75 25.74
N HIS A 24 8.78 12.35 24.76
CA HIS A 24 8.56 11.77 23.46
C HIS A 24 8.83 12.81 22.38
N HIS A 25 9.62 12.40 21.40
CA HIS A 25 9.84 13.14 20.17
C HIS A 25 9.42 12.25 19.00
N ASP A 26 8.20 12.47 18.50
CA ASP A 26 7.67 11.71 17.38
C ASP A 26 7.97 12.46 16.07
N VAL A 27 8.54 11.76 15.09
CA VAL A 27 8.78 12.30 13.74
C VAL A 27 8.19 11.35 12.71
N LEU A 28 7.23 11.84 11.95
CA LEU A 28 6.56 11.12 10.88
C LEU A 28 6.91 11.79 9.55
N THR A 29 7.61 11.09 8.67
CA THR A 29 8.14 11.63 7.42
C THR A 29 7.62 10.86 6.22
N TRP A 30 7.16 11.58 5.21
CA TRP A 30 6.89 11.10 3.85
C TRP A 30 8.07 11.48 2.95
N ASP A 31 8.64 10.49 2.30
CA ASP A 31 9.50 10.66 1.14
C ASP A 31 8.60 10.90 -0.08
N LEU A 32 8.58 12.12 -0.58
CA LEU A 32 7.72 12.53 -1.68
C LEU A 32 8.21 12.01 -3.03
N ASP A 33 9.49 11.67 -3.16
CA ASP A 33 10.02 11.08 -4.40
C ASP A 33 9.54 9.63 -4.55
N ARG A 34 9.51 8.88 -3.45
CA ARG A 34 8.99 7.51 -3.40
C ARG A 34 7.47 7.45 -3.42
N CYS A 35 6.79 8.47 -2.93
CA CYS A 35 5.33 8.50 -2.86
C CYS A 35 4.73 8.63 -4.26
N VAL A 36 3.86 7.68 -4.64
CA VAL A 36 3.20 7.63 -5.95
C VAL A 36 1.74 8.10 -5.93
N GLY A 37 1.26 8.64 -4.82
CA GLY A 37 -0.12 9.13 -4.71
C GLY A 37 -1.19 8.03 -4.77
N CYS A 38 -0.94 6.87 -4.18
CA CYS A 38 -1.81 5.68 -4.24
C CYS A 38 -3.13 5.80 -3.44
N GLN A 39 -3.33 6.87 -2.67
CA GLN A 39 -4.47 7.12 -1.79
C GLN A 39 -4.71 6.08 -0.67
N ILE A 40 -3.82 5.12 -0.45
CA ILE A 40 -3.96 4.16 0.65
C ILE A 40 -3.87 4.88 2.01
N GLY A 41 -2.94 5.85 2.14
CA GLY A 41 -2.77 6.63 3.36
C GLY A 41 -4.06 7.28 3.87
N PRO A 42 -4.78 8.09 3.06
CA PRO A 42 -6.07 8.65 3.44
C PRO A 42 -7.11 7.61 3.84
N LYS A 43 -7.17 6.51 3.07
CA LYS A 43 -8.16 5.45 3.27
C LYS A 43 -7.96 4.67 4.57
N VAL A 44 -6.73 4.58 5.07
CA VAL A 44 -6.41 3.87 6.32
C VAL A 44 -6.26 4.79 7.52
N CYS A 45 -6.23 6.12 7.31
CA CYS A 45 -6.06 7.06 8.40
C CYS A 45 -7.32 7.15 9.28
N PRO A 46 -7.27 6.70 10.56
CA PRO A 46 -8.46 6.66 11.43
C PRO A 46 -8.92 8.06 11.86
N LYS A 47 -8.10 9.08 11.64
CA LYS A 47 -8.39 10.48 11.97
C LYS A 47 -8.65 11.37 10.75
N GLU A 48 -8.63 10.76 9.53
CA GLU A 48 -8.80 11.52 8.29
C GLU A 48 -7.83 12.73 8.20
N ALA A 49 -6.62 12.51 8.73
CA ALA A 49 -5.60 13.55 8.76
C ALA A 49 -4.88 13.67 7.41
N ILE A 50 -4.94 12.66 6.55
CA ILE A 50 -4.21 12.61 5.29
C ILE A 50 -5.15 12.98 4.15
N SER A 51 -4.74 13.91 3.31
CA SER A 51 -5.44 14.36 2.10
C SER A 51 -4.52 14.30 0.88
N HIS A 52 -5.09 14.49 -0.29
CA HIS A 52 -4.35 14.58 -1.54
C HIS A 52 -4.69 15.84 -2.31
N VAL A 53 -3.72 16.31 -3.08
CA VAL A 53 -3.92 17.21 -4.22
C VAL A 53 -3.85 16.38 -5.49
N ASP A 54 -4.81 16.54 -6.37
CA ASP A 54 -4.88 15.78 -7.63
C ASP A 54 -3.63 15.99 -8.49
N GLY A 55 -3.22 14.93 -9.18
CA GLY A 55 -2.17 15.01 -10.19
C GLY A 55 -2.67 15.67 -11.47
N VAL A 56 -1.74 16.13 -12.28
CA VAL A 56 -2.01 16.78 -13.56
C VAL A 56 -1.56 15.89 -14.71
N VAL A 57 -2.44 15.71 -15.68
CA VAL A 57 -2.16 15.01 -16.94
C VAL A 57 -2.40 15.98 -18.09
N GLU A 58 -1.39 16.18 -18.94
CA GLU A 58 -1.45 17.02 -20.14
C GLU A 58 -0.94 16.19 -21.33
N ASP A 59 -1.60 16.29 -22.44
CA ASP A 59 -1.26 15.56 -23.68
C ASP A 59 -1.03 14.05 -23.47
N GLY A 60 -1.82 13.45 -22.56
CA GLY A 60 -1.73 12.02 -22.24
C GLY A 60 -0.53 11.61 -21.37
N ARG A 61 0.27 12.56 -20.89
CA ARG A 61 1.44 12.32 -20.03
C ARG A 61 1.21 12.92 -18.64
N MET A 62 1.76 12.28 -17.64
CA MET A 62 1.73 12.80 -16.28
C MET A 62 2.71 13.96 -16.13
N VAL A 63 2.18 15.16 -15.86
CA VAL A 63 2.99 16.36 -15.53
C VAL A 63 3.33 16.36 -14.05
N THR A 64 2.34 16.12 -13.18
CA THR A 64 2.54 15.98 -11.76
C THR A 64 1.78 14.78 -11.23
N LYS A 65 2.39 14.00 -10.32
CA LYS A 65 1.71 12.95 -9.58
C LYS A 65 0.82 13.54 -8.48
N LEU A 66 -0.09 12.74 -7.94
CA LEU A 66 -0.85 13.15 -6.76
C LEU A 66 0.08 13.48 -5.59
N LEU A 67 -0.16 14.61 -4.95
CA LEU A 67 0.61 15.05 -3.80
C LEU A 67 -0.16 14.76 -2.50
N VAL A 68 0.53 14.14 -1.56
CA VAL A 68 0.00 13.92 -0.21
C VAL A 68 0.13 15.18 0.63
N ASP A 69 -0.88 15.45 1.45
CA ASP A 69 -0.82 16.43 2.53
C ASP A 69 -1.37 15.87 3.83
N VAL A 70 -0.95 16.42 4.96
CA VAL A 70 -1.32 15.92 6.28
C VAL A 70 -1.66 17.07 7.21
N ASP A 71 -2.82 16.94 7.87
CA ASP A 71 -3.29 17.86 8.90
C ASP A 71 -2.57 17.53 10.23
N PRO A 72 -1.71 18.44 10.74
CA PRO A 72 -0.95 18.19 11.96
C PRO A 72 -1.81 18.12 13.21
N ASP A 73 -2.98 18.76 13.22
CA ASP A 73 -3.88 18.79 14.38
C ASP A 73 -4.69 17.50 14.52
N LYS A 74 -4.92 16.79 13.39
CA LYS A 74 -5.63 15.52 13.37
C LYS A 74 -4.71 14.31 13.52
N CYS A 75 -3.45 14.40 13.10
CA CYS A 75 -2.53 13.28 13.14
C CYS A 75 -2.23 12.85 14.59
N ILE A 76 -2.38 11.57 14.87
CA ILE A 76 -2.12 10.97 16.20
C ILE A 76 -0.84 10.13 16.23
N PHE A 77 -0.06 10.09 15.15
CA PHE A 77 1.18 9.31 15.04
C PHE A 77 0.99 7.81 15.31
N CYS A 78 -0.13 7.23 14.87
CA CYS A 78 -0.45 5.83 15.13
C CYS A 78 0.34 4.82 14.28
N GLY A 79 0.92 5.25 13.14
CA GLY A 79 1.73 4.39 12.27
C GLY A 79 0.97 3.50 11.30
N MET A 80 -0.38 3.56 11.22
CA MET A 80 -1.14 2.75 10.25
C MET A 80 -0.76 3.05 8.80
N CYS A 81 -0.55 4.32 8.45
CA CYS A 81 -0.10 4.73 7.13
C CYS A 81 1.30 4.20 6.79
N VAL A 82 2.18 4.08 7.78
CA VAL A 82 3.52 3.51 7.64
C VAL A 82 3.45 2.04 7.26
N GLU A 83 2.69 1.23 8.01
CA GLU A 83 2.58 -0.21 7.75
C GLU A 83 1.92 -0.48 6.40
N MET A 84 0.92 0.30 6.04
CA MET A 84 0.11 0.10 4.83
C MET A 84 0.74 0.68 3.56
N CYS A 85 1.84 1.44 3.66
CA CYS A 85 2.48 2.06 2.51
C CYS A 85 3.14 1.01 1.60
N PRO A 86 2.65 0.78 0.36
CA PRO A 86 3.26 -0.18 -0.57
C PRO A 86 4.63 0.27 -1.07
N MET A 87 4.86 1.59 -1.10
CA MET A 87 6.10 2.19 -1.57
C MET A 87 7.16 2.35 -0.47
N ARG A 88 6.81 2.04 0.79
CA ARG A 88 7.72 2.27 1.93
C ARG A 88 8.24 3.71 1.98
N ALA A 89 7.39 4.64 1.57
CA ALA A 89 7.68 6.07 1.50
C ALA A 89 7.42 6.80 2.82
N ILE A 90 6.95 6.11 3.85
CA ILE A 90 6.57 6.72 5.12
C ILE A 90 7.37 6.08 6.24
N THR A 91 8.02 6.90 7.06
CA THR A 91 8.76 6.47 8.25
C THR A 91 8.21 7.15 9.49
N LEU A 92 8.25 6.46 10.62
CA LEU A 92 7.90 7.01 11.92
C LEU A 92 8.99 6.64 12.92
N THR A 93 9.50 7.64 13.64
CA THR A 93 10.45 7.47 14.70
C THR A 93 9.94 8.01 16.02
N LEU A 94 10.38 7.42 17.11
CA LEU A 94 10.21 7.89 18.47
C LEU A 94 11.58 8.08 19.10
N ASN A 95 11.93 9.31 19.48
CA ASN A 95 13.26 9.64 20.03
C ASN A 95 14.40 9.17 19.11
N ASP A 96 14.28 9.41 17.81
CA ASP A 96 15.18 9.05 16.72
C ASP A 96 15.31 7.55 16.40
N GLU A 97 14.59 6.69 17.13
CA GLU A 97 14.55 5.25 16.85
C GLU A 97 13.31 4.86 16.03
N PRO A 98 13.43 3.95 15.05
CA PRO A 98 12.27 3.46 14.30
C PRO A 98 11.22 2.87 15.24
N TYR A 99 9.99 3.37 15.13
CA TYR A 99 8.92 2.95 16.03
C TYR A 99 7.56 2.99 15.31
N ASN A 100 6.81 1.91 15.37
CA ASN A 100 5.46 1.87 14.83
C ASN A 100 4.47 1.42 15.92
N PRO A 101 3.73 2.37 16.56
CA PRO A 101 2.87 2.05 17.70
C PRO A 101 1.84 0.94 17.43
N VAL A 102 1.21 0.93 16.25
CA VAL A 102 0.16 -0.06 15.96
C VAL A 102 0.72 -1.47 15.77
N ILE A 103 2.00 -1.60 15.45
CA ILE A 103 2.70 -2.88 15.35
C ILE A 103 3.27 -3.30 16.71
N GLU A 104 3.93 -2.38 17.41
CA GLU A 104 4.52 -2.66 18.74
C GLU A 104 3.48 -3.06 19.78
N HIS A 105 2.28 -2.45 19.70
CA HIS A 105 1.17 -2.78 20.60
C HIS A 105 0.19 -3.81 20.03
N GLU A 106 0.57 -4.50 18.94
CA GLU A 106 -0.26 -5.51 18.26
C GLU A 106 -1.69 -5.04 17.95
N ALA A 107 -1.86 -3.72 17.78
CA ALA A 107 -3.14 -3.10 17.46
C ALA A 107 -3.48 -3.19 15.96
N PHE A 108 -2.57 -3.71 15.16
CA PHE A 108 -2.69 -3.86 13.72
C PHE A 108 -1.88 -5.07 13.25
N PRO A 109 -2.37 -5.87 12.29
CA PRO A 109 -1.65 -7.06 11.87
C PRO A 109 -0.36 -6.70 11.15
N LYS A 110 0.70 -7.41 11.47
CA LYS A 110 1.96 -7.32 10.74
C LYS A 110 1.81 -7.98 9.37
N LEU A 111 2.11 -7.23 8.31
CA LEU A 111 2.03 -7.73 6.95
C LEU A 111 3.11 -8.79 6.68
N MET A 112 2.72 -9.94 6.13
CA MET A 112 3.66 -10.94 5.63
C MET A 112 4.26 -10.45 4.30
N LYS A 113 5.51 -10.06 4.37
CA LYS A 113 6.28 -9.54 3.23
C LYS A 113 7.74 -9.95 3.40
N SER A 114 8.34 -10.49 2.37
CA SER A 114 9.76 -10.86 2.39
C SER A 114 10.34 -10.87 0.99
N THR A 115 11.64 -10.64 0.91
CA THR A 115 12.45 -10.91 -0.29
C THR A 115 13.63 -11.73 0.18
N LYS A 116 13.66 -13.00 -0.19
CA LYS A 116 14.73 -13.93 0.16
C LYS A 116 15.64 -14.13 -1.03
N PHE A 117 16.91 -14.36 -0.77
CA PHE A 117 17.91 -14.67 -1.77
C PHE A 117 18.50 -16.05 -1.51
N ASN A 118 18.57 -16.87 -2.56
CA ASN A 118 19.22 -18.18 -2.55
C ASN A 118 20.53 -18.10 -3.35
N LYS A 119 21.65 -18.04 -2.64
CA LYS A 119 22.98 -17.93 -3.24
C LYS A 119 23.32 -19.14 -4.14
N ASP A 120 22.91 -20.34 -3.75
CA ASP A 120 23.28 -21.58 -4.43
C ASP A 120 22.55 -21.74 -5.78
N ALA A 121 21.41 -21.06 -5.94
CA ALA A 121 20.63 -21.05 -7.17
C ALA A 121 20.95 -19.84 -8.07
N PHE A 122 21.88 -18.96 -7.67
CA PHE A 122 22.10 -17.69 -8.36
C PHE A 122 23.30 -17.76 -9.32
N ASP A 123 23.05 -17.39 -10.56
CA ASP A 123 24.10 -17.12 -11.54
C ASP A 123 24.66 -15.69 -11.33
N PHE A 124 25.86 -15.59 -10.78
CA PHE A 124 26.52 -14.32 -10.49
C PHE A 124 26.88 -13.49 -11.74
N SER A 125 26.80 -14.06 -12.94
CA SER A 125 26.92 -13.27 -14.17
C SER A 125 25.74 -12.30 -14.36
N LEU A 126 24.61 -12.57 -13.72
CA LEU A 126 23.39 -11.75 -13.77
C LEU A 126 23.33 -10.67 -12.69
N LYS A 127 24.36 -10.55 -11.82
CA LYS A 127 24.31 -9.64 -10.65
C LYS A 127 23.99 -8.19 -11.02
N ASP A 128 24.68 -7.65 -12.02
CA ASP A 128 24.51 -6.26 -12.43
C ASP A 128 23.12 -6.06 -13.07
N PHE A 129 22.66 -7.02 -13.87
CA PHE A 129 21.33 -7.00 -14.46
C PHE A 129 20.22 -7.03 -13.38
N VAL A 130 20.39 -7.79 -12.30
CA VAL A 130 19.42 -7.82 -11.18
C VAL A 130 19.42 -6.50 -10.43
N ILE A 131 20.58 -5.88 -10.20
CA ILE A 131 20.71 -4.59 -9.53
C ILE A 131 20.04 -3.49 -10.37
N GLU A 132 20.33 -3.41 -11.66
CA GLU A 132 19.79 -2.40 -12.58
C GLU A 132 18.26 -2.52 -12.76
N ASN A 133 17.71 -3.73 -12.66
CA ASN A 133 16.27 -3.97 -12.76
C ASN A 133 15.53 -3.80 -11.42
N CYS A 134 16.20 -3.37 -10.35
CA CYS A 134 15.51 -3.10 -9.09
C CYS A 134 14.79 -1.76 -9.13
N SER A 135 13.47 -1.75 -9.29
CA SER A 135 12.67 -0.50 -9.36
C SER A 135 12.72 0.38 -8.10
N ALA A 136 13.28 -0.11 -7.02
CA ALA A 136 13.38 0.63 -5.75
C ALA A 136 14.84 0.90 -5.35
N ASP A 137 15.81 0.48 -6.16
CA ASP A 137 17.25 0.62 -5.93
C ASP A 137 17.73 0.08 -4.56
N VAL A 138 17.16 -1.06 -4.15
CA VAL A 138 17.38 -1.65 -2.81
C VAL A 138 18.21 -2.94 -2.85
N ILE A 139 18.74 -3.31 -4.01
CA ILE A 139 19.57 -4.50 -4.18
C ILE A 139 21.00 -4.06 -4.44
N SER A 140 21.92 -4.65 -3.71
CA SER A 140 23.36 -4.42 -3.85
C SER A 140 24.14 -5.73 -3.74
N TYR A 141 25.39 -5.71 -4.20
CA TYR A 141 26.30 -6.84 -4.04
C TYR A 141 27.28 -6.55 -2.90
N ASP A 142 27.32 -7.48 -1.95
CA ASP A 142 28.26 -7.46 -0.82
C ASP A 142 29.52 -8.24 -1.21
N VAL A 143 30.60 -7.52 -1.51
CA VAL A 143 31.87 -8.09 -2.00
C VAL A 143 32.54 -8.92 -0.91
N GLU A 144 32.44 -8.52 0.37
CA GLU A 144 33.10 -9.24 1.46
C GLU A 144 32.48 -10.61 1.74
N ARG A 145 31.16 -10.67 1.61
CA ARG A 145 30.38 -11.90 1.85
C ARG A 145 30.08 -12.67 0.58
N ASP A 146 30.47 -12.14 -0.58
CA ASP A 146 30.20 -12.71 -1.90
C ASP A 146 28.70 -13.08 -2.03
N THR A 147 27.80 -12.12 -1.80
CA THR A 147 26.35 -12.36 -1.80
C THR A 147 25.56 -11.12 -2.20
N MET A 148 24.36 -11.32 -2.69
CA MET A 148 23.40 -10.23 -2.93
C MET A 148 22.74 -9.81 -1.61
N LYS A 149 22.56 -8.52 -1.44
CA LYS A 149 21.97 -7.88 -0.27
C LYS A 149 20.71 -7.13 -0.67
N VAL A 150 19.67 -7.24 0.13
CA VAL A 150 18.40 -6.52 -0.10
C VAL A 150 18.08 -5.67 1.13
N ASP A 151 17.88 -4.38 0.93
CA ASP A 151 17.28 -3.53 1.93
C ASP A 151 15.80 -3.89 2.09
N GLN A 152 15.50 -4.67 3.13
CA GLN A 152 14.15 -5.17 3.39
C GLN A 152 13.17 -4.08 3.80
N GLU A 153 13.65 -2.97 4.34
CA GLU A 153 12.80 -1.88 4.81
C GLU A 153 12.22 -1.07 3.64
N HIS A 154 13.04 -0.83 2.62
CA HIS A 154 12.65 -0.05 1.45
C HIS A 154 12.20 -0.89 0.26
N CYS A 155 12.32 -2.20 0.31
CA CYS A 155 11.87 -3.09 -0.75
C CYS A 155 10.35 -3.04 -0.94
N ILE A 156 9.89 -2.74 -2.17
CA ILE A 156 8.47 -2.65 -2.55
C ILE A 156 7.87 -3.98 -3.00
N ARG A 157 8.64 -5.06 -3.05
CA ARG A 157 8.23 -6.43 -3.40
C ARG A 157 7.62 -6.54 -4.81
N CYS A 158 8.21 -5.88 -5.80
CA CYS A 158 7.73 -5.86 -7.19
C CYS A 158 7.99 -7.14 -7.98
N ARG A 159 8.79 -8.09 -7.47
CA ARG A 159 9.18 -9.36 -8.14
C ARG A 159 10.10 -9.23 -9.36
N GLN A 160 10.59 -8.06 -9.68
CA GLN A 160 11.51 -7.92 -10.83
C GLN A 160 12.81 -8.70 -10.62
N CYS A 161 13.37 -8.68 -9.40
CA CYS A 161 14.55 -9.48 -9.06
C CYS A 161 14.32 -10.98 -9.18
N GLU A 162 13.11 -11.47 -8.92
CA GLU A 162 12.73 -12.87 -9.05
C GLU A 162 12.85 -13.33 -10.51
N VAL A 163 12.35 -12.51 -11.45
CA VAL A 163 12.46 -12.79 -12.89
C VAL A 163 13.89 -12.57 -13.40
N ALA A 164 14.51 -11.46 -13.02
CA ALA A 164 15.88 -11.11 -13.47
C ALA A 164 16.93 -12.14 -13.01
N SER A 165 16.70 -12.81 -11.87
CA SER A 165 17.59 -13.84 -11.33
C SER A 165 17.21 -15.27 -11.69
N SER A 166 16.24 -15.46 -12.58
CA SER A 166 15.70 -16.79 -12.92
C SER A 166 15.22 -17.59 -11.70
N GLY A 167 14.66 -16.91 -10.70
CA GLY A 167 14.08 -17.50 -9.49
C GLY A 167 15.02 -17.63 -8.30
N ALA A 168 16.24 -17.13 -8.37
CA ALA A 168 17.14 -17.11 -7.20
C ALA A 168 16.67 -16.14 -6.08
N PHE A 169 15.86 -15.15 -6.42
CA PHE A 169 15.10 -14.38 -5.45
C PHE A 169 13.68 -14.92 -5.33
N GLU A 170 13.18 -15.03 -4.10
CA GLU A 170 11.80 -15.38 -3.78
C GLU A 170 11.12 -14.19 -3.11
N VAL A 171 10.03 -13.68 -3.69
CA VAL A 171 9.35 -12.47 -3.23
C VAL A 171 7.93 -12.76 -2.78
N MET A 172 7.65 -12.48 -1.50
CA MET A 172 6.31 -12.53 -0.94
C MET A 172 5.70 -11.13 -0.91
N GLN A 173 4.67 -10.91 -1.73
CA GLN A 173 3.90 -9.65 -1.74
C GLN A 173 2.81 -9.66 -0.67
N PRO A 174 2.63 -8.56 0.10
CA PRO A 174 1.59 -8.46 1.13
C PRO A 174 0.18 -8.27 0.54
N TRP A 175 0.08 -7.84 -0.71
CA TRP A 175 -1.19 -7.54 -1.37
C TRP A 175 -1.52 -8.55 -2.47
N GLN A 176 -2.79 -8.90 -2.53
CA GLN A 176 -3.38 -9.67 -3.62
C GLN A 176 -4.47 -8.84 -4.28
N GLY A 177 -4.76 -9.11 -5.52
CA GLY A 177 -5.83 -8.47 -6.27
C GLY A 177 -5.58 -8.56 -7.76
N THR A 178 -6.54 -8.08 -8.51
CA THR A 178 -6.49 -8.02 -9.97
C THR A 178 -6.63 -6.58 -10.41
N VAL A 179 -5.84 -6.18 -11.38
CA VAL A 179 -5.96 -4.90 -12.09
C VAL A 179 -6.36 -5.23 -13.52
N LEU A 180 -7.49 -4.71 -13.95
CA LEU A 180 -7.97 -4.86 -15.32
C LEU A 180 -7.85 -3.52 -16.05
N LEU A 181 -7.31 -3.55 -17.25
CA LEU A 181 -7.13 -2.40 -18.12
C LEU A 181 -8.17 -2.46 -19.26
N ARG A 182 -9.12 -1.52 -19.27
CA ARG A 182 -10.14 -1.34 -20.32
C ARG A 182 -9.62 -0.34 -21.37
N ARG A 183 -8.89 -0.87 -22.34
CA ARG A 183 -8.29 -0.05 -23.40
C ARG A 183 -9.30 0.60 -24.34
N ASP A 184 -10.47 0.00 -24.46
CA ASP A 184 -11.61 0.52 -25.22
C ASP A 184 -12.12 1.88 -24.70
N LEU A 185 -11.85 2.19 -23.43
CA LEU A 185 -12.21 3.46 -22.80
C LEU A 185 -11.04 4.45 -22.74
N CYS A 186 -9.84 4.04 -23.17
CA CYS A 186 -8.63 4.84 -23.06
C CYS A 186 -8.65 6.00 -24.07
N VAL A 187 -8.24 7.18 -23.62
CA VAL A 187 -7.99 8.32 -24.53
C VAL A 187 -6.79 7.98 -25.40
N GLU A 188 -6.91 8.20 -26.71
CA GLU A 188 -5.84 7.95 -27.67
C GLU A 188 -4.58 8.73 -27.29
N GLY A 189 -3.43 8.07 -27.28
CA GLY A 189 -2.15 8.68 -26.93
C GLY A 189 -1.92 8.92 -25.42
N CYS A 190 -2.84 8.46 -24.55
CA CYS A 190 -2.66 8.62 -23.12
C CYS A 190 -1.86 7.46 -22.48
N PHE A 191 -0.77 7.82 -21.77
CA PHE A 191 0.13 6.90 -21.06
C PHE A 191 0.38 7.29 -19.59
N ALA A 192 -0.39 8.20 -19.02
CA ALA A 192 -0.20 8.71 -17.67
C ALA A 192 -0.14 7.59 -16.59
N CYS A 193 -0.87 6.48 -16.79
CA CYS A 193 -0.83 5.34 -15.89
C CYS A 193 0.49 4.56 -15.96
N ALA A 194 1.17 4.54 -17.10
CA ALA A 194 2.51 3.99 -17.23
C ALA A 194 3.55 4.92 -16.57
N ASP A 195 3.40 6.24 -16.73
CA ASP A 195 4.31 7.23 -16.13
C ASP A 195 4.32 7.16 -14.60
N VAL A 196 3.17 6.92 -13.97
CA VAL A 196 3.07 6.84 -12.50
C VAL A 196 3.43 5.47 -11.93
N CYS A 197 3.54 4.43 -12.78
CA CYS A 197 3.71 3.06 -12.31
C CYS A 197 5.11 2.81 -11.75
N PRO A 198 5.28 2.60 -10.43
CA PRO A 198 6.61 2.50 -9.81
C PRO A 198 7.35 1.22 -10.17
N THR A 199 6.65 0.20 -10.63
CA THR A 199 7.22 -1.11 -10.97
C THR A 199 7.27 -1.37 -12.46
N ARG A 200 6.86 -0.40 -13.29
CA ARG A 200 6.69 -0.58 -14.74
C ARG A 200 5.79 -1.76 -15.10
N ALA A 201 4.92 -2.18 -14.18
CA ALA A 201 3.90 -3.18 -14.48
C ALA A 201 2.94 -2.68 -15.57
N LEU A 202 2.65 -1.39 -15.61
CA LEU A 202 2.08 -0.69 -16.75
C LEU A 202 3.22 -0.04 -17.51
N HIS A 203 3.39 -0.38 -18.77
CA HIS A 203 4.43 0.15 -19.64
C HIS A 203 3.97 0.19 -21.09
N ILE A 204 4.72 0.87 -21.93
CA ILE A 204 4.52 0.94 -23.36
C ILE A 204 5.43 -0.11 -23.98
N ASP A 205 4.89 -1.03 -24.78
CA ASP A 205 5.65 -2.06 -25.48
C ASP A 205 6.36 -1.50 -26.74
N GLU A 206 7.08 -2.38 -27.44
CA GLU A 206 7.82 -2.04 -28.67
C GLU A 206 6.90 -1.57 -29.81
N ASN A 207 5.61 -1.91 -29.77
CA ASN A 207 4.61 -1.49 -30.75
C ASN A 207 3.95 -0.15 -30.39
N GLY A 208 4.33 0.46 -29.28
CA GLY A 208 3.71 1.69 -28.76
C GLY A 208 2.40 1.42 -28.01
N GLU A 209 2.10 0.18 -27.66
CA GLU A 209 0.89 -0.22 -27.00
C GLU A 209 1.04 -0.26 -25.48
N LEU A 210 0.03 0.22 -24.75
CA LEU A 210 0.00 0.12 -23.30
C LEU A 210 -0.28 -1.32 -22.85
N VAL A 211 0.64 -1.90 -22.11
CA VAL A 211 0.59 -3.29 -21.64
C VAL A 211 0.60 -3.34 -20.12
N HIS A 212 -0.09 -4.31 -19.54
CA HIS A 212 -0.09 -4.58 -18.10
C HIS A 212 0.52 -5.94 -17.78
N ALA A 213 1.70 -5.93 -17.15
CA ALA A 213 2.37 -7.11 -16.60
C ALA A 213 1.94 -7.32 -15.14
N ASP A 214 0.83 -8.01 -14.91
CA ASP A 214 0.22 -8.19 -13.58
C ASP A 214 1.18 -8.80 -12.54
N TYR A 215 2.13 -9.61 -13.00
CA TYR A 215 3.14 -10.25 -12.15
C TYR A 215 4.01 -9.25 -11.37
N PHE A 216 4.35 -8.12 -11.99
CA PHE A 216 5.15 -7.05 -11.36
C PHE A 216 4.30 -6.04 -10.59
N CYS A 217 2.98 -6.15 -10.67
CA CYS A 217 2.08 -5.20 -10.05
C CYS A 217 2.03 -5.37 -8.52
N ILE A 218 2.35 -4.32 -7.77
CA ILE A 218 2.27 -4.28 -6.30
C ILE A 218 0.87 -3.88 -5.79
N LYS A 219 -0.10 -3.73 -6.68
CA LYS A 219 -1.50 -3.40 -6.38
C LYS A 219 -1.66 -2.07 -5.61
N CYS A 220 -0.78 -1.11 -5.85
CA CYS A 220 -0.83 0.20 -5.17
C CYS A 220 -2.00 1.09 -5.62
N GLY A 221 -2.44 1.00 -6.90
CA GLY A 221 -3.55 1.77 -7.44
C GLY A 221 -3.22 3.21 -7.85
N ALA A 222 -1.95 3.60 -7.91
CA ALA A 222 -1.56 4.93 -8.37
C ALA A 222 -2.07 5.22 -9.80
N CYS A 223 -2.05 4.22 -10.67
CA CYS A 223 -2.58 4.28 -12.03
C CYS A 223 -4.08 4.62 -12.07
N LEU A 224 -4.84 4.11 -11.11
CA LEU A 224 -6.26 4.40 -10.97
C LEU A 224 -6.49 5.88 -10.62
N GLN A 225 -5.64 6.43 -9.77
CA GLN A 225 -5.80 7.79 -9.28
C GLN A 225 -5.37 8.85 -10.31
N ILE A 226 -4.36 8.56 -11.12
CA ILE A 226 -3.88 9.49 -12.14
C ILE A 226 -4.71 9.45 -13.43
N CYS A 227 -5.50 8.40 -13.65
CA CYS A 227 -6.29 8.25 -14.88
C CYS A 227 -7.26 9.42 -15.06
N PRO A 228 -7.22 10.15 -16.19
CA PRO A 228 -8.13 11.26 -16.44
C PRO A 228 -9.56 10.80 -16.77
N VAL A 229 -9.71 9.56 -17.24
CA VAL A 229 -11.02 9.01 -17.58
C VAL A 229 -11.61 8.37 -16.33
N LYS A 230 -12.53 9.11 -15.70
CA LYS A 230 -13.31 8.64 -14.54
C LYS A 230 -14.72 8.36 -15.03
N ALA A 231 -15.18 7.11 -14.95
CA ALA A 231 -16.56 6.79 -15.25
C ALA A 231 -17.50 7.30 -14.16
N GLU A 232 -18.64 7.82 -14.55
CA GLU A 232 -19.76 8.05 -13.64
C GLU A 232 -20.31 6.71 -13.14
N TRP A 233 -20.60 6.61 -11.86
CA TRP A 233 -20.74 5.38 -11.08
C TRP A 233 -22.10 4.67 -11.21
N GLU A 234 -22.78 4.67 -12.32
CA GLU A 234 -24.19 4.28 -12.26
C GLU A 234 -24.50 2.78 -12.36
N GLU A 235 -23.61 1.88 -12.81
CA GLU A 235 -24.01 0.46 -12.97
C GLU A 235 -22.86 -0.55 -12.99
N TYR A 236 -22.08 -0.73 -11.91
CA TYR A 236 -21.06 -1.79 -11.93
C TYR A 236 -21.12 -2.76 -10.75
N ASP A 237 -20.91 -4.03 -11.09
CA ASP A 237 -20.89 -5.20 -10.23
C ASP A 237 -20.14 -4.93 -8.92
N VAL A 238 -20.74 -5.37 -7.84
CA VAL A 238 -20.31 -5.19 -6.44
C VAL A 238 -18.86 -5.63 -6.17
N HIS A 239 -18.21 -6.27 -7.12
CA HIS A 239 -16.89 -6.89 -6.97
C HIS A 239 -15.71 -6.11 -7.58
N PHE A 240 -15.95 -5.08 -8.39
CA PHE A 240 -14.89 -4.32 -9.05
C PHE A 240 -15.12 -2.82 -8.92
N GLU A 241 -14.09 -2.10 -8.53
CA GLU A 241 -14.05 -0.66 -8.68
C GLU A 241 -13.72 -0.30 -10.11
N SER A 242 -14.61 0.46 -10.76
CA SER A 242 -14.33 1.07 -12.04
C SER A 242 -14.15 2.56 -11.84
N GLN A 243 -13.00 3.06 -12.26
CA GLN A 243 -12.79 4.49 -12.48
C GLN A 243 -12.33 4.67 -13.93
N GLY A 244 -13.26 4.43 -14.86
CA GLY A 244 -12.96 4.49 -16.28
C GLY A 244 -12.15 3.29 -16.79
N VAL A 245 -10.94 3.53 -17.26
CA VAL A 245 -10.11 2.54 -17.96
C VAL A 245 -9.55 1.46 -17.03
N ILE A 246 -9.33 1.78 -15.77
CA ILE A 246 -8.63 0.88 -14.83
C ILE A 246 -9.58 0.42 -13.75
N TYR A 247 -9.62 -0.89 -13.58
CA TYR A 247 -10.39 -1.56 -12.55
C TYR A 247 -9.46 -2.18 -11.53
N THR A 248 -9.70 -1.97 -10.24
CA THR A 248 -8.97 -2.67 -9.20
C THR A 248 -9.89 -3.21 -8.13
N ARG A 249 -9.77 -4.51 -7.91
CA ARG A 249 -10.47 -5.20 -6.84
C ARG A 249 -9.87 -4.91 -5.46
N THR A 250 -8.59 -4.51 -5.43
CA THR A 250 -7.85 -4.34 -4.18
C THR A 250 -8.23 -3.05 -3.47
N HIS A 251 -8.37 -1.95 -4.20
CA HIS A 251 -8.52 -0.62 -3.63
C HIS A 251 -9.93 -0.29 -3.18
N ARG A 252 -10.94 -0.79 -3.84
CA ARG A 252 -12.33 -0.56 -3.46
C ARG A 252 -12.60 -0.86 -1.99
N ARG A 253 -11.98 -1.93 -1.49
CA ARG A 253 -12.20 -2.42 -0.15
C ARG A 253 -11.48 -1.65 0.94
N MET A 254 -10.77 -0.60 0.60
CA MET A 254 -10.05 0.29 1.52
C MET A 254 -10.70 1.68 1.64
N THR A 255 -11.86 1.89 1.03
CA THR A 255 -12.46 3.22 0.92
C THR A 255 -13.33 3.61 2.09
N ASN A 256 -13.91 2.64 2.81
CA ASN A 256 -14.86 2.91 3.88
C ASN A 256 -14.74 1.91 5.04
N ALA A 257 -15.46 2.17 6.11
CA ALA A 257 -15.44 1.38 7.34
C ALA A 257 -15.98 -0.06 7.15
N ASP A 258 -16.89 -0.27 6.20
CA ASP A 258 -17.45 -1.58 5.91
C ASP A 258 -16.43 -2.56 5.39
N GLU A 259 -15.34 -2.05 4.85
CA GLU A 259 -14.28 -2.84 4.23
C GLU A 259 -13.23 -3.31 5.21
N VAL A 260 -13.24 -2.78 6.43
CA VAL A 260 -12.30 -3.21 7.48
C VAL A 260 -12.38 -4.73 7.74
N PRO A 261 -13.54 -5.37 7.84
CA PRO A 261 -13.63 -6.83 7.96
C PRO A 261 -13.04 -7.57 6.77
N VAL A 262 -13.17 -7.03 5.57
CA VAL A 262 -12.61 -7.62 4.35
C VAL A 262 -11.09 -7.45 4.31
N LEU A 263 -10.54 -6.35 4.79
CA LEU A 263 -9.10 -6.18 4.97
C LEU A 263 -8.56 -7.22 5.95
N VAL A 264 -9.24 -7.43 7.08
CA VAL A 264 -8.87 -8.46 8.05
C VAL A 264 -8.83 -9.83 7.39
N GLU A 265 -9.87 -10.18 6.63
CA GLU A 265 -9.97 -11.46 5.91
C GLU A 265 -8.83 -11.63 4.89
N ARG A 266 -8.49 -10.59 4.13
CA ARG A 266 -7.37 -10.60 3.18
C ARG A 266 -6.02 -10.76 3.86
N TRP A 267 -5.82 -10.08 4.97
CA TRP A 267 -4.59 -10.20 5.73
C TRP A 267 -4.40 -11.60 6.32
N ARG A 268 -5.46 -12.28 6.67
CA ARG A 268 -5.41 -13.68 7.11
C ARG A 268 -4.83 -14.63 6.07
N VAL A 269 -4.96 -14.32 4.80
CA VAL A 269 -4.39 -15.12 3.70
C VAL A 269 -2.89 -14.89 3.53
N ARG A 270 -2.40 -13.69 3.88
CA ARG A 270 -1.05 -13.23 3.60
C ARG A 270 -0.26 -12.74 4.82
N HIS A 271 -0.79 -12.90 6.02
CA HIS A 271 -0.17 -12.37 7.22
C HIS A 271 0.22 -13.45 8.20
N THR A 272 1.08 -13.06 9.15
CA THR A 272 1.28 -13.81 10.36
C THR A 272 -0.07 -14.09 11.02
N PRO A 273 -0.33 -15.31 11.51
CA PRO A 273 -1.56 -15.61 12.21
C PRO A 273 -1.82 -14.55 13.28
N VAL A 274 -3.09 -14.17 13.41
CA VAL A 274 -3.48 -13.21 14.45
C VAL A 274 -3.46 -13.92 15.77
N GLU A 275 -2.46 -13.67 16.55
CA GLU A 275 -2.30 -14.21 17.91
C GLU A 275 -3.06 -13.36 18.92
N SER A 276 -3.12 -12.04 18.67
CA SER A 276 -3.83 -11.10 19.53
C SER A 276 -5.23 -10.76 18.97
N ALA A 277 -6.26 -10.90 19.81
CA ALA A 277 -7.60 -10.42 19.48
C ALA A 277 -7.73 -8.88 19.58
N ALA A 278 -6.80 -8.21 20.23
CA ALA A 278 -6.87 -6.79 20.54
C ALA A 278 -6.97 -5.90 19.29
N TRP A 279 -6.20 -6.20 18.25
CA TRP A 279 -6.28 -5.44 17.00
C TRP A 279 -7.59 -5.67 16.25
N LEU A 280 -8.17 -6.88 16.31
CA LEU A 280 -9.49 -7.16 15.73
C LEU A 280 -10.60 -6.36 16.43
N GLU A 281 -10.52 -6.25 17.74
CA GLU A 281 -11.45 -5.41 18.51
C GLU A 281 -11.26 -3.93 18.17
N THR A 282 -10.01 -3.50 17.93
CA THR A 282 -9.72 -2.14 17.50
C THR A 282 -10.28 -1.87 16.11
N LEU A 283 -10.06 -2.77 15.14
CA LEU A 283 -10.63 -2.64 13.80
C LEU A 283 -12.17 -2.65 13.81
N ALA A 284 -12.77 -3.52 14.65
CA ALA A 284 -14.21 -3.56 14.80
C ALA A 284 -14.76 -2.25 15.37
N ARG A 285 -14.09 -1.65 16.37
CA ARG A 285 -14.46 -0.34 16.92
C ARG A 285 -14.35 0.77 15.88
N LEU A 286 -13.25 0.80 15.11
CA LEU A 286 -13.08 1.79 14.04
C LEU A 286 -14.17 1.64 12.97
N ALA A 287 -14.55 0.42 12.63
CA ALA A 287 -15.66 0.17 11.73
C ALA A 287 -16.99 0.65 12.29
N ASP A 288 -17.25 0.43 13.58
CA ASP A 288 -18.49 0.88 14.25
C ASP A 288 -18.55 2.42 14.33
N ASP A 289 -17.44 3.08 14.66
CA ASP A 289 -17.38 4.53 14.70
C ASP A 289 -17.69 5.19 13.35
N LYS A 290 -17.16 4.62 12.27
CA LYS A 290 -17.47 5.07 10.89
C LYS A 290 -18.84 4.63 10.42
N ALA A 291 -19.28 3.48 10.84
CA ALA A 291 -20.59 2.92 10.50
C ALA A 291 -21.76 3.70 11.09
N SER A 292 -21.55 4.47 12.18
CA SER A 292 -22.53 5.42 12.68
C SER A 292 -22.87 6.53 11.67
N GLN A 293 -22.06 6.67 10.63
CA GLN A 293 -22.23 7.65 9.55
C GLN A 293 -22.74 7.03 8.23
N VAL A 294 -22.78 5.73 8.13
CA VAL A 294 -23.17 5.00 6.92
C VAL A 294 -24.09 3.84 7.32
N GLU A 295 -25.21 3.69 6.62
CA GLU A 295 -26.13 2.57 6.82
C GLU A 295 -25.45 1.24 6.39
N ILE A 296 -25.01 0.42 7.37
CA ILE A 296 -24.30 -0.84 7.10
C ILE A 296 -25.30 -1.91 6.66
N ASP A 297 -25.01 -2.57 5.55
CA ASP A 297 -25.73 -3.76 5.14
C ASP A 297 -25.68 -4.83 6.26
N ARG A 298 -26.84 -5.32 6.64
CA ARG A 298 -27.03 -6.31 7.71
C ARG A 298 -26.19 -7.57 7.48
N LYS A 299 -26.01 -7.98 6.23
CA LYS A 299 -25.19 -9.14 5.85
C LYS A 299 -23.69 -8.92 6.16
N ARG A 300 -23.19 -7.71 5.98
CA ARG A 300 -21.79 -7.36 6.29
C ARG A 300 -21.53 -7.32 7.79
N ALA A 301 -22.50 -6.84 8.57
CA ALA A 301 -22.41 -6.85 10.04
C ALA A 301 -22.41 -8.27 10.62
N VAL A 302 -23.21 -9.19 10.06
CA VAL A 302 -23.21 -10.62 10.43
C VAL A 302 -21.84 -11.21 10.09
N ARG A 303 -21.33 -11.02 8.88
CA ARG A 303 -20.02 -11.54 8.44
C ARG A 303 -18.87 -11.05 9.33
N ARG A 304 -18.90 -9.80 9.79
CA ARG A 304 -17.92 -9.27 10.74
C ARG A 304 -17.97 -9.98 12.09
N LYS A 305 -19.17 -10.20 12.64
CA LYS A 305 -19.36 -10.96 13.88
C LYS A 305 -18.84 -12.39 13.76
N ASP A 306 -19.16 -13.05 12.66
CA ASP A 306 -18.72 -14.43 12.40
C ASP A 306 -17.20 -14.52 12.29
N LEU A 307 -16.56 -13.54 11.65
CA LEU A 307 -15.10 -13.46 11.57
C LEU A 307 -14.47 -13.33 12.96
N ILE A 308 -14.99 -12.44 13.81
CA ILE A 308 -14.49 -12.26 15.18
C ILE A 308 -14.70 -13.53 16.02
N ILE A 309 -15.86 -14.16 15.90
CA ILE A 309 -16.17 -15.42 16.60
C ILE A 309 -15.25 -16.55 16.15
N ALA A 310 -15.04 -16.68 14.83
CA ALA A 310 -14.17 -17.71 14.28
C ALA A 310 -12.70 -17.56 14.74
N LEU A 311 -12.23 -16.34 14.88
CA LEU A 311 -10.89 -16.04 15.38
C LEU A 311 -10.76 -16.31 16.88
N LYS A 312 -11.76 -15.94 17.69
CA LYS A 312 -11.78 -16.23 19.13
C LYS A 312 -11.92 -17.73 19.41
N GLY A 313 -12.60 -18.48 18.53
CA GLY A 313 -12.83 -19.92 18.67
C GLY A 313 -11.72 -20.82 18.11
N GLY A 314 -10.65 -20.27 17.53
CA GLY A 314 -9.55 -21.04 16.93
C GLY A 314 -9.94 -21.88 15.71
N LYS A 315 -11.18 -21.78 15.23
CA LYS A 315 -11.68 -22.51 14.05
C LYS A 315 -11.83 -21.55 12.86
N SER A 316 -10.98 -21.73 11.90
CA SER A 316 -11.06 -20.98 10.63
C SER A 316 -12.24 -21.48 9.78
N ARG A 317 -13.32 -20.72 9.71
CA ARG A 317 -14.42 -20.91 8.75
C ARG A 317 -14.26 -19.99 7.53
N VAL A 318 -13.03 -19.86 7.05
CA VAL A 318 -12.74 -18.94 5.94
C VAL A 318 -13.41 -19.36 4.63
N LYS A 319 -13.67 -20.67 4.46
CA LYS A 319 -14.33 -21.20 3.25
C LYS A 319 -15.80 -20.82 3.11
N ASP A 320 -16.46 -20.46 4.22
CA ASP A 320 -17.89 -20.15 4.24
C ASP A 320 -18.17 -18.65 4.05
N LEU A 321 -17.11 -17.85 3.79
CA LEU A 321 -17.18 -16.39 3.68
C LEU A 321 -16.98 -15.85 2.25
N GLU A 322 -16.95 -16.74 1.25
CA GLU A 322 -16.94 -16.36 -0.19
C GLU A 322 -18.37 -16.07 -0.72
#